data_d98dde58e676e2668ac5404126d13984
#
_entry.id   d98dde58e676e2668ac5404126d13984
#
_cell.length_a   1.000
_cell.length_b   1.000
_cell.length_c   1.000
_cell.angle_alpha   90.00
_cell.angle_beta   90.00
_cell.angle_gamma   90.00
#
_symmetry.space_group_name_H-M   'P 1'
#
loop_
_entity.id
_entity.type
_entity.pdbx_description
1 polymer ?
#
loop_
_entity_poly.entity_id
_entity_poly.type
_entity_poly.pdbx_seq_one_letter_code
_entity_poly.pdbx_strand_id
1 'polypeptide(L)'
;MEIENKLKEMGLELPESATPAAHRSAAVRTGNLVFVGGHGARMPDGSLIHPGKLGRDVTIEQGQEAAQRTMLNCLAGLKSEIGDLDKVTRIVKLLCMVNSAPGFGGESQVANGATALLGALYGERGRHARSAVGLEKGEGPNSTCIEIEMIVEVGD
;
A
#
# COMPACT_ATOMS: atom_id res chain seq x y z
N MET A 1 -6.16 2.99 -18.86
CA MET A 1 -7.29 2.50 -18.04
C MET A 1 -7.29 0.98 -17.87
N GLU A 2 -6.24 0.34 -18.35
CA GLU A 2 -6.07 -1.12 -18.23
C GLU A 2 -5.99 -1.57 -16.77
N ILE A 3 -5.21 -0.85 -15.96
CA ILE A 3 -5.00 -1.20 -14.55
C ILE A 3 -6.30 -1.05 -13.76
N GLU A 4 -7.05 0.02 -13.96
CA GLU A 4 -8.33 0.20 -13.26
C GLU A 4 -9.38 -0.82 -13.70
N ASN A 5 -9.35 -1.25 -14.97
CA ASN A 5 -10.21 -2.33 -15.43
C ASN A 5 -9.86 -3.66 -14.78
N LYS A 6 -8.57 -3.97 -14.63
CA LYS A 6 -8.13 -5.16 -13.89
C LYS A 6 -8.61 -5.15 -12.43
N LEU A 7 -8.54 -3.99 -11.77
CA LEU A 7 -9.09 -3.86 -10.41
C LEU A 7 -10.57 -4.21 -10.37
N LYS A 8 -11.37 -3.69 -11.31
CA LYS A 8 -12.79 -4.00 -11.39
C LYS A 8 -13.05 -5.49 -11.59
N GLU A 9 -12.29 -6.14 -12.47
CA GLU A 9 -12.39 -7.59 -12.72
C GLU A 9 -12.08 -8.39 -11.46
N MET A 10 -11.20 -7.87 -10.58
CA MET A 10 -10.88 -8.48 -9.30
C MET A 10 -11.91 -8.17 -8.21
N GLY A 11 -12.93 -7.38 -8.51
CA GLY A 11 -13.91 -6.94 -7.53
C GLY A 11 -13.37 -5.87 -6.57
N LEU A 12 -12.31 -5.18 -6.97
CA LEU A 12 -11.67 -4.14 -6.16
C LEU A 12 -11.97 -2.76 -6.73
N GLU A 13 -12.10 -1.80 -5.85
CA GLU A 13 -12.35 -0.41 -6.21
C GLU A 13 -11.21 0.47 -5.73
N LEU A 14 -10.69 1.32 -6.64
CA LEU A 14 -9.67 2.29 -6.27
C LEU A 14 -10.34 3.42 -5.51
N PRO A 15 -9.91 3.70 -4.26
CA PRO A 15 -10.49 4.79 -3.49
C PRO A 15 -10.09 6.15 -4.06
N GLU A 16 -10.79 7.20 -3.66
CA GLU A 16 -10.31 8.55 -3.86
C GLU A 16 -9.10 8.78 -2.96
N SER A 17 -8.09 9.50 -3.46
CA SER A 17 -6.94 9.86 -2.65
C SER A 17 -7.38 10.84 -1.57
N ALA A 18 -6.97 10.58 -0.33
CA ALA A 18 -7.20 11.51 0.76
C ALA A 18 -6.45 12.83 0.48
N THR A 19 -7.08 13.96 0.84
CA THR A 19 -6.42 15.25 0.79
C THR A 19 -5.42 15.33 1.95
N PRO A 20 -4.11 15.44 1.66
CA PRO A 20 -3.13 15.53 2.74
C PRO A 20 -3.25 16.84 3.51
N ALA A 21 -2.71 16.85 4.73
CA ALA A 21 -2.58 18.08 5.51
C ALA A 21 -1.72 19.11 4.76
N ALA A 22 -1.87 20.38 5.10
CA ALA A 22 -1.12 21.47 4.48
C ALA A 22 0.39 21.17 4.42
N HIS A 23 1.03 21.59 3.35
CA HIS A 23 2.47 21.44 3.09
C HIS A 23 2.94 19.99 2.86
N ARG A 24 2.00 19.06 2.62
CA ARG A 24 2.33 17.67 2.34
C ARG A 24 1.52 17.18 1.14
N SER A 25 2.11 16.26 0.37
CA SER A 25 1.48 15.60 -0.79
C SER A 25 1.43 14.09 -0.57
N ALA A 26 0.43 13.44 -1.15
CA ALA A 26 0.33 11.97 -1.10
C ALA A 26 1.47 11.31 -1.88
N ALA A 27 1.88 11.92 -2.99
CA ALA A 27 2.98 11.46 -3.83
C ALA A 27 3.69 12.65 -4.45
N VAL A 28 4.98 12.49 -4.75
CA VAL A 28 5.81 13.53 -5.35
C VAL A 28 6.57 12.93 -6.52
N ARG A 29 6.47 13.58 -7.68
CA ARG A 29 7.23 13.18 -8.86
C ARG A 29 8.51 13.99 -8.99
N THR A 30 9.62 13.32 -9.28
CA THR A 30 10.87 13.95 -9.67
C THR A 30 11.47 13.17 -10.84
N GLY A 31 11.63 13.84 -11.99
CA GLY A 31 12.00 13.13 -13.22
C GLY A 31 10.96 12.06 -13.56
N ASN A 32 11.41 10.84 -13.72
CA ASN A 32 10.55 9.68 -14.01
C ASN A 32 10.23 8.85 -12.78
N LEU A 33 10.60 9.31 -11.58
CA LEU A 33 10.31 8.61 -10.33
C LEU A 33 9.21 9.33 -9.57
N VAL A 34 8.33 8.53 -8.97
CA VAL A 34 7.29 9.02 -8.07
C VAL A 34 7.48 8.35 -6.72
N PHE A 35 7.57 9.18 -5.70
CA PHE A 35 7.69 8.74 -4.31
C PHE A 35 6.31 8.84 -3.67
N VAL A 36 5.74 7.70 -3.31
CA VAL A 36 4.43 7.63 -2.66
C VAL A 36 4.66 7.54 -1.16
N GLY A 37 4.13 8.50 -0.43
CA GLY A 37 4.26 8.55 1.03
C GLY A 37 3.50 7.43 1.71
N GLY A 38 3.74 7.25 3.00
CA GLY A 38 3.15 6.17 3.77
C GLY A 38 1.63 6.23 3.82
N HIS A 39 0.99 5.10 3.55
CA HIS A 39 -0.46 4.92 3.66
C HIS A 39 -0.73 3.71 4.55
N GLY A 40 -1.80 3.80 5.34
CA GLY A 40 -2.27 2.71 6.18
C GLY A 40 -3.47 1.99 5.59
N ALA A 41 -4.01 1.05 6.37
CA ALA A 41 -5.13 0.19 5.95
C ALA A 41 -6.50 0.87 6.19
N ARG A 42 -6.66 2.10 5.71
CA ARG A 42 -7.90 2.87 5.88
C ARG A 42 -8.92 2.52 4.81
N MET A 43 -10.16 2.39 5.26
CA MET A 43 -11.32 2.28 4.40
C MET A 43 -11.77 3.68 3.96
N PRO A 44 -12.62 3.78 2.92
CA PRO A 44 -13.12 5.09 2.46
C PRO A 44 -13.84 5.92 3.53
N ASP A 45 -14.44 5.27 4.52
CA ASP A 45 -15.11 5.96 5.64
C ASP A 45 -14.14 6.46 6.72
N GLY A 46 -12.82 6.22 6.54
CA GLY A 46 -11.78 6.62 7.48
C GLY A 46 -11.47 5.60 8.56
N SER A 47 -12.27 4.53 8.70
CA SER A 47 -11.98 3.45 9.64
C SER A 47 -10.81 2.60 9.15
N LEU A 48 -10.16 1.89 10.07
CA LEU A 48 -9.09 0.94 9.73
C LEU A 48 -9.67 -0.47 9.66
N ILE A 49 -9.25 -1.26 8.67
CA ILE A 49 -9.52 -2.69 8.71
C ILE A 49 -8.43 -3.36 9.55
N HIS A 50 -8.83 -4.34 10.34
CA HIS A 50 -7.91 -5.15 11.17
C HIS A 50 -6.90 -4.29 11.95
N PRO A 51 -7.35 -3.33 12.78
CA PRO A 51 -6.42 -2.48 13.54
C PRO A 51 -5.68 -3.28 14.60
N GLY A 52 -4.52 -2.78 15.01
CA GLY A 52 -3.74 -3.36 16.10
C GLY A 52 -2.47 -4.07 15.60
N LYS A 53 -2.01 -5.02 16.40
CA LYS A 53 -0.71 -5.65 16.20
C LYS A 53 -0.80 -7.05 15.61
N LEU A 54 -0.01 -7.29 14.59
CA LEU A 54 0.22 -8.63 14.05
C LEU A 54 0.80 -9.54 15.13
N GLY A 55 0.27 -10.76 15.21
CA GLY A 55 0.70 -11.73 16.18
C GLY A 55 -0.01 -11.64 17.53
N ARG A 56 -0.83 -10.60 17.74
CA ARG A 56 -1.67 -10.47 18.94
C ARG A 56 -3.12 -10.17 18.56
N ASP A 57 -3.39 -9.06 17.89
CA ASP A 57 -4.75 -8.61 17.55
C ASP A 57 -5.16 -9.02 16.14
N VAL A 58 -4.18 -9.24 15.26
CA VAL A 58 -4.37 -9.43 13.82
C VAL A 58 -3.65 -10.70 13.40
N THR A 59 -4.34 -11.56 12.64
CA THR A 59 -3.73 -12.76 12.04
C THR A 59 -2.96 -12.40 10.77
N ILE A 60 -2.11 -13.31 10.30
CA ILE A 60 -1.36 -13.10 9.04
C ILE A 60 -2.34 -12.91 7.88
N GLU A 61 -3.40 -13.70 7.78
CA GLU A 61 -4.40 -13.59 6.72
C GLU A 61 -5.10 -12.22 6.75
N GLN A 62 -5.47 -11.76 7.93
CA GLN A 62 -6.05 -10.44 8.12
C GLN A 62 -5.04 -9.35 7.75
N GLY A 63 -3.78 -9.53 8.12
CA GLY A 63 -2.70 -8.62 7.77
C GLY A 63 -2.49 -8.53 6.25
N GLN A 64 -2.60 -9.64 5.54
CA GLN A 64 -2.52 -9.67 4.07
C GLN A 64 -3.68 -8.89 3.43
N GLU A 65 -4.87 -9.05 3.95
CA GLU A 65 -6.02 -8.26 3.50
C GLU A 65 -5.82 -6.76 3.76
N ALA A 66 -5.29 -6.42 4.93
CA ALA A 66 -4.94 -5.04 5.26
C ALA A 66 -3.83 -4.50 4.36
N ALA A 67 -2.84 -5.32 4.00
CA ALA A 67 -1.77 -4.93 3.06
C ALA A 67 -2.32 -4.64 1.67
N GLN A 68 -3.27 -5.44 1.18
CA GLN A 68 -3.96 -5.18 -0.08
C GLN A 68 -4.71 -3.85 -0.03
N ARG A 69 -5.47 -3.59 1.04
CA ARG A 69 -6.19 -2.33 1.23
C ARG A 69 -5.22 -1.15 1.24
N THR A 70 -4.12 -1.28 1.96
CA THR A 70 -3.08 -0.26 2.04
C THR A 70 -2.50 0.04 0.65
N MET A 71 -2.26 -1.00 -0.15
CA MET A 71 -1.74 -0.81 -1.51
C MET A 71 -2.76 -0.10 -2.42
N LEU A 72 -4.05 -0.36 -2.27
CA LEU A 72 -5.07 0.40 -2.99
C LEU A 72 -5.00 1.89 -2.64
N ASN A 73 -4.76 2.22 -1.38
CA ASN A 73 -4.59 3.61 -0.95
C ASN A 73 -3.32 4.23 -1.54
N CYS A 74 -2.21 3.47 -1.59
CA CYS A 74 -0.98 3.92 -2.25
C CYS A 74 -1.21 4.19 -3.74
N LEU A 75 -1.93 3.31 -4.42
CA LEU A 75 -2.24 3.47 -5.86
C LEU A 75 -3.14 4.68 -6.11
N ALA A 76 -4.08 4.95 -5.20
CA ALA A 76 -4.91 6.16 -5.29
C ALA A 76 -4.04 7.43 -5.15
N GLY A 77 -3.10 7.44 -4.20
CA GLY A 77 -2.15 8.52 -4.04
C GLY A 77 -1.26 8.71 -5.28
N LEU A 78 -0.78 7.61 -5.85
CA LEU A 78 -0.01 7.63 -7.09
C LEU A 78 -0.84 8.21 -8.25
N LYS A 79 -2.07 7.75 -8.42
CA LYS A 79 -2.97 8.25 -9.47
C LYS A 79 -3.21 9.74 -9.34
N SER A 80 -3.33 10.26 -8.13
CA SER A 80 -3.54 11.69 -7.92
C SER A 80 -2.37 12.53 -8.48
N GLU A 81 -1.17 11.97 -8.53
CA GLU A 81 0.01 12.66 -9.06
C GLU A 81 0.16 12.47 -10.57
N ILE A 82 -0.09 11.26 -11.10
CA ILE A 82 0.22 10.95 -12.51
C ILE A 82 -1.01 10.88 -13.43
N GLY A 83 -2.21 10.83 -12.88
CA GLY A 83 -3.47 10.83 -13.62
C GLY A 83 -3.94 9.46 -14.09
N ASP A 84 -3.07 8.62 -14.59
CA ASP A 84 -3.41 7.29 -15.10
C ASP A 84 -2.38 6.26 -14.62
N LEU A 85 -2.85 5.22 -13.95
CA LEU A 85 -1.98 4.14 -13.45
C LEU A 85 -1.31 3.34 -14.57
N ASP A 86 -1.81 3.41 -15.79
CA ASP A 86 -1.18 2.76 -16.95
C ASP A 86 0.17 3.39 -17.30
N LYS A 87 0.45 4.60 -16.82
CA LYS A 87 1.75 5.27 -17.01
C LYS A 87 2.90 4.63 -16.23
N VAL A 88 2.60 3.75 -15.30
CA VAL A 88 3.64 3.05 -14.53
C VAL A 88 4.43 2.14 -15.46
N THR A 89 5.73 2.37 -15.54
CA THR A 89 6.65 1.50 -16.29
C THR A 89 7.27 0.44 -15.40
N ARG A 90 7.40 0.72 -14.12
CA ARG A 90 7.94 -0.23 -13.15
C ARG A 90 7.61 0.17 -11.72
N ILE A 91 7.20 -0.79 -10.92
CA ILE A 91 7.20 -0.64 -9.46
C ILE A 91 8.64 -0.91 -9.01
N VAL A 92 9.28 0.05 -8.34
CA VAL A 92 10.70 -0.01 -8.03
C VAL A 92 10.93 -0.60 -6.64
N LYS A 93 10.28 -0.03 -5.63
CA LYS A 93 10.55 -0.40 -4.24
C LYS A 93 9.31 -0.24 -3.37
N LEU A 94 9.10 -1.22 -2.50
CA LEU A 94 8.16 -1.12 -1.39
C LEU A 94 8.91 -1.17 -0.06
N LEU A 95 8.54 -0.28 0.86
CA LEU A 95 8.86 -0.45 2.27
C LEU A 95 7.55 -0.73 3.00
N CYS A 96 7.45 -1.94 3.57
CA CYS A 96 6.28 -2.39 4.31
C CYS A 96 6.62 -2.40 5.80
N MET A 97 5.94 -1.56 6.56
CA MET A 97 6.15 -1.38 8.00
C MET A 97 4.98 -2.00 8.73
N VAL A 98 5.22 -3.12 9.39
CA VAL A 98 4.19 -3.92 10.04
C VAL A 98 4.16 -3.60 11.53
N ASN A 99 2.99 -3.25 12.05
CA ASN A 99 2.77 -3.06 13.48
C ASN A 99 2.79 -4.44 14.14
N SER A 100 3.90 -4.80 14.76
CA SER A 100 4.18 -6.15 15.22
C SER A 100 4.18 -6.24 16.73
N ALA A 101 3.53 -7.27 17.25
CA ALA A 101 3.66 -7.63 18.66
C ALA A 101 5.08 -8.16 18.92
N PRO A 102 5.59 -8.08 20.17
CA PRO A 102 6.88 -8.66 20.49
C PRO A 102 6.98 -10.13 20.08
N GLY A 103 8.05 -10.49 19.37
CA GLY A 103 8.30 -11.85 18.91
C GLY A 103 7.61 -12.23 17.60
N PHE A 104 6.79 -11.38 17.02
CA PHE A 104 6.19 -11.67 15.72
C PHE A 104 7.26 -11.59 14.62
N GLY A 105 7.32 -12.59 13.74
CA GLY A 105 8.33 -12.69 12.68
C GLY A 105 7.76 -12.87 11.28
N GLY A 106 6.45 -12.66 11.09
CA GLY A 106 5.76 -12.92 9.82
C GLY A 106 5.58 -11.69 8.93
N GLU A 107 6.40 -10.63 9.08
CA GLU A 107 6.25 -9.38 8.34
C GLU A 107 6.25 -9.58 6.82
N SER A 108 7.15 -10.40 6.30
CA SER A 108 7.21 -10.70 4.87
C SER A 108 5.94 -11.36 4.35
N GLN A 109 5.37 -12.28 5.13
CA GLN A 109 4.11 -12.95 4.75
C GLN A 109 2.97 -11.95 4.68
N VAL A 110 2.89 -11.03 5.65
CA VAL A 110 1.87 -9.97 5.66
C VAL A 110 2.02 -9.08 4.42
N ALA A 111 3.24 -8.66 4.12
CA ALA A 111 3.53 -7.79 2.97
C ALA A 111 3.16 -8.45 1.63
N ASN A 112 3.09 -9.78 1.56
CA ASN A 112 2.71 -10.50 0.35
C ASN A 112 1.30 -10.12 -0.14
N GLY A 113 0.42 -9.63 0.72
CA GLY A 113 -0.88 -9.13 0.29
C GLY A 113 -0.79 -7.96 -0.69
N ALA A 114 0.16 -7.06 -0.47
CA ALA A 114 0.43 -5.95 -1.38
C ALA A 114 1.19 -6.41 -2.63
N THR A 115 2.22 -7.24 -2.46
CA THR A 115 3.02 -7.76 -3.56
C THR A 115 2.17 -8.55 -4.56
N ALA A 116 1.26 -9.38 -4.06
CA ALA A 116 0.36 -10.16 -4.91
C ALA A 116 -0.54 -9.27 -5.76
N LEU A 117 -1.07 -8.19 -5.19
CA LEU A 117 -1.89 -7.23 -5.94
C LEU A 117 -1.09 -6.58 -7.07
N LEU A 118 0.12 -6.12 -6.79
CA LEU A 118 0.98 -5.48 -7.80
C LEU A 118 1.35 -6.46 -8.92
N GLY A 119 1.61 -7.71 -8.59
CA GLY A 119 1.85 -8.75 -9.58
C GLY A 119 0.65 -8.99 -10.48
N ALA A 120 -0.55 -9.06 -9.89
CA ALA A 120 -1.79 -9.24 -10.66
C ALA A 120 -2.07 -8.07 -11.59
N LEU A 121 -1.78 -6.83 -11.16
CA LEU A 121 -2.05 -5.63 -11.95
C LEU A 121 -1.01 -5.38 -13.04
N TYR A 122 0.27 -5.55 -12.73
CA TYR A 122 1.36 -5.08 -13.57
C TYR A 122 2.24 -6.19 -14.17
N GLY A 123 2.10 -7.44 -13.71
CA GLY A 123 2.96 -8.52 -14.19
C GLY A 123 4.43 -8.23 -13.91
N GLU A 124 5.30 -8.35 -14.92
CA GLU A 124 6.74 -8.10 -14.77
C GLU A 124 7.05 -6.67 -14.32
N ARG A 125 6.27 -5.69 -14.73
CA ARG A 125 6.44 -4.30 -14.27
C ARG A 125 6.17 -4.15 -12.77
N GLY A 126 5.46 -5.08 -12.18
CA GLY A 126 5.15 -5.09 -10.74
C GLY A 126 6.21 -5.75 -9.88
N ARG A 127 7.25 -6.33 -10.46
CA ARG A 127 8.32 -6.99 -9.69
C ARG A 127 9.24 -5.94 -9.10
N HIS A 128 9.12 -5.74 -7.80
CA HIS A 128 9.77 -4.68 -7.06
C HIS A 128 10.77 -5.24 -6.05
N ALA A 129 11.74 -4.41 -5.65
CA ALA A 129 12.52 -4.66 -4.45
C ALA A 129 11.66 -4.36 -3.22
N ARG A 130 11.84 -5.08 -2.13
CA ARG A 130 10.99 -4.91 -0.95
C ARG A 130 11.75 -5.12 0.34
N SER A 131 11.47 -4.26 1.32
CA SER A 131 11.79 -4.51 2.72
C SER A 131 10.49 -4.61 3.51
N ALA A 132 10.40 -5.60 4.39
CA ALA A 132 9.27 -5.78 5.29
C ALA A 132 9.84 -5.88 6.71
N VAL A 133 9.47 -4.91 7.53
CA VAL A 133 10.02 -4.76 8.89
C VAL A 133 8.90 -4.65 9.90
N GLY A 134 9.17 -5.10 11.12
CA GLY A 134 8.30 -4.90 12.26
C GLY A 134 8.70 -3.65 13.02
N LEU A 135 7.71 -2.92 13.50
CA LEU A 135 7.93 -1.74 14.33
C LEU A 135 6.72 -1.48 15.22
N GLU A 136 6.87 -0.52 16.11
CA GLU A 136 5.79 -0.09 17.01
C GLU A 136 4.99 1.01 16.32
N LYS A 137 3.70 0.75 16.05
CA LYS A 137 2.79 1.74 15.44
C LYS A 137 1.67 2.15 16.38
N GLY A 138 1.71 1.69 17.63
CA GLY A 138 0.69 1.99 18.60
C GLY A 138 -0.28 0.84 18.82
N GLU A 139 -1.27 1.07 19.66
CA GLU A 139 -2.26 0.08 20.08
C GLU A 139 -3.68 0.60 19.89
N GLY A 140 -4.63 -0.35 19.88
CA GLY A 140 -6.05 -0.02 19.85
C GLY A 140 -6.60 0.18 18.45
N PRO A 141 -7.89 0.62 18.38
CA PRO A 141 -8.64 0.65 17.12
C PRO A 141 -8.19 1.73 16.13
N ASN A 142 -7.38 2.68 16.58
CA ASN A 142 -6.86 3.76 15.74
C ASN A 142 -5.43 3.50 15.24
N SER A 143 -4.90 2.30 15.48
CA SER A 143 -3.55 1.92 15.08
C SER A 143 -3.59 1.00 13.88
N THR A 144 -3.13 1.47 12.72
CA THR A 144 -3.04 0.62 11.53
C THR A 144 -2.09 -0.54 11.78
N CYS A 145 -2.44 -1.71 11.27
CA CYS A 145 -1.57 -2.88 11.41
C CYS A 145 -0.43 -2.89 10.40
N ILE A 146 -0.50 -2.08 9.35
CA ILE A 146 0.56 -1.96 8.35
C ILE A 146 0.54 -0.56 7.73
N GLU A 147 1.73 -0.09 7.39
CA GLU A 147 1.92 1.13 6.60
C GLU A 147 2.89 0.81 5.47
N ILE A 148 2.61 1.28 4.27
CA ILE A 148 3.45 1.04 3.09
C ILE A 148 3.76 2.36 2.41
N GLU A 149 5.02 2.52 2.02
CA GLU A 149 5.46 3.55 1.08
C GLU A 149 6.12 2.90 -0.12
N MET A 150 6.13 3.57 -1.28
CA MET A 150 6.71 2.97 -2.47
C MET A 150 7.36 4.00 -3.38
N ILE A 151 8.25 3.50 -4.23
CA ILE A 151 8.89 4.25 -5.31
C ILE A 151 8.48 3.58 -6.62
N VAL A 152 8.04 4.41 -7.58
CA VAL A 152 7.50 3.96 -8.86
C VAL A 152 8.18 4.72 -9.98
N GLU A 153 8.50 4.02 -11.07
CA GLU A 153 8.95 4.67 -12.31
C GLU A 153 7.77 4.83 -13.24
N VAL A 154 7.69 5.98 -13.89
CA VAL A 154 6.58 6.31 -14.78
C VAL A 154 7.09 6.82 -16.13
N GLY A 155 6.29 6.63 -17.17
CA GLY A 155 6.49 7.19 -18.48
C GLY A 155 5.53 8.35 -18.74
N ASP A 156 5.54 8.81 -19.96
CA ASP A 156 4.63 9.89 -20.42
C ASP A 156 3.25 9.37 -20.85
#